data_bff90c7c0e4373ac426c759327c152aa
#
_entry.id   bff90c7c0e4373ac426c759327c152aa
#
_cell.length_a   1.000
_cell.length_b   1.000
_cell.length_c   1.000
_cell.angle_alpha   90.00
_cell.angle_beta   90.00
_cell.angle_gamma   90.00
#
_symmetry.space_group_name_H-M   'P 1'
#
loop_
_entity.id
_entity.type
_entity.pdbx_description
1 polymer ?
#
loop_
_entity_poly.entity_id
_entity_poly.type
_entity_poly.pdbx_seq_one_letter_code
_entity_poly.pdbx_strand_id
1 'polypeptide(L)'
;MKLTISAAVLSAIGLFSSAAQSADFSDTALSYRYGTQFREPFNNKDISKNIFALTHISGYKYGTNFFNVDFLMSDKNDPASLTQTSGAQEAYVVYRHTLDIGKLRGSDIKFGPFRGLGATVGFDVNTKNDVGYNSRKRMLVAGPTLMWDVPGVFNTSILILKESNAPSGAFPPISTVTGRYSYKTHAALAANWSIPLGSMPLAFEGYGLIIAPKGKDEVGAPTATETHIDMEIMWDIGTSTGIAPKNTLKLGFEYEYWKNKFGNKASIAGPGSFAKTPMIRAEYHF
;
A
#
# COMPACT_ATOMS: atom_id res chain seq x y z
N MET A 1 28.89 -3.85 11.81
CA MET A 1 28.27 -4.44 10.58
C MET A 1 28.13 -3.31 9.56
N LYS A 2 28.95 -3.31 8.51
CA LYS A 2 28.96 -2.22 7.52
C LYS A 2 27.73 -2.36 6.62
N LEU A 3 26.85 -1.34 6.60
CA LEU A 3 25.75 -1.24 5.64
C LEU A 3 26.35 -1.05 4.24
N THR A 4 26.37 -2.10 3.46
CA THR A 4 26.52 -2.00 2.01
C THR A 4 25.13 -1.77 1.41
N ILE A 5 24.75 -0.50 1.30
CA ILE A 5 23.62 -0.09 0.45
C ILE A 5 24.11 -0.32 -0.99
N SER A 6 23.58 -1.36 -1.61
CA SER A 6 23.94 -1.69 -2.98
C SER A 6 23.59 -0.55 -3.92
N ALA A 7 24.56 -0.11 -4.73
CA ALA A 7 24.45 0.95 -5.74
C ALA A 7 23.29 0.77 -6.75
N ALA A 8 22.61 -0.38 -6.74
CA ALA A 8 21.45 -0.67 -7.58
C ALA A 8 20.19 0.20 -7.26
N VAL A 9 20.09 0.75 -6.05
CA VAL A 9 18.95 1.63 -5.69
C VAL A 9 19.14 3.03 -6.27
N LEU A 10 20.38 3.50 -6.38
CA LEU A 10 20.66 4.83 -6.99
C LEU A 10 20.53 4.82 -8.54
N SER A 11 20.71 3.67 -9.20
CA SER A 11 20.61 3.58 -10.67
C SER A 11 19.14 3.61 -11.16
N ALA A 12 18.16 3.25 -10.31
CA ALA A 12 16.75 3.28 -10.68
C ALA A 12 16.16 4.71 -10.71
N ILE A 13 16.77 5.64 -9.98
CA ILE A 13 16.33 7.05 -9.93
C ILE A 13 16.74 7.82 -11.21
N GLY A 14 17.80 7.38 -11.89
CA GLY A 14 18.32 8.02 -13.10
C GLY A 14 17.55 7.71 -14.40
N LEU A 15 16.70 6.67 -14.42
CA LEU A 15 15.98 6.24 -15.64
C LEU A 15 14.64 6.95 -15.88
N PHE A 16 14.18 7.78 -14.94
CA PHE A 16 12.93 8.55 -15.10
C PHE A 16 13.12 9.96 -15.65
N SER A 17 14.35 10.34 -16.03
CA SER A 17 14.66 11.71 -16.47
C SER A 17 14.54 11.95 -17.99
N SER A 18 14.04 10.99 -18.78
CA SER A 18 13.89 11.19 -20.22
C SER A 18 12.41 11.27 -20.63
N ALA A 19 11.98 12.47 -20.91
CA ALA A 19 10.69 13.01 -21.31
C ALA A 19 9.88 13.56 -20.13
N ALA A 20 10.33 14.68 -19.59
CA ALA A 20 9.50 15.56 -18.77
C ALA A 20 8.39 16.16 -19.63
N GLN A 21 7.31 15.40 -19.90
CA GLN A 21 6.03 16.02 -20.16
C GLN A 21 5.65 16.74 -18.88
N SER A 22 5.37 18.04 -18.97
CA SER A 22 4.97 18.83 -17.82
C SER A 22 3.83 18.13 -17.09
N ALA A 23 4.04 17.80 -15.82
CA ALA A 23 2.98 17.27 -14.99
C ALA A 23 1.91 18.36 -14.84
N ASP A 24 0.62 17.99 -14.98
CA ASP A 24 -0.49 18.90 -14.71
C ASP A 24 -0.50 19.27 -13.21
N PHE A 25 -0.09 18.33 -12.37
CA PHE A 25 0.19 18.50 -10.94
C PHE A 25 1.19 17.44 -10.47
N SER A 26 1.90 17.76 -9.40
CA SER A 26 2.82 16.83 -8.73
C SER A 26 2.82 17.12 -7.24
N ASP A 27 2.77 16.08 -6.42
CA ASP A 27 2.85 16.16 -4.98
C ASP A 27 3.72 15.02 -4.46
N THR A 28 4.66 15.34 -3.59
CA THR A 28 5.54 14.35 -2.95
C THR A 28 5.48 14.57 -1.44
N ALA A 29 5.27 13.50 -0.69
CA ALA A 29 5.17 13.55 0.75
C ALA A 29 6.13 12.56 1.43
N LEU A 30 6.73 12.98 2.52
CA LEU A 30 7.31 12.11 3.53
C LEU A 30 6.31 11.96 4.67
N SER A 31 6.02 10.72 5.07
CA SER A 31 5.13 10.46 6.19
C SER A 31 5.78 9.59 7.26
N TYR A 32 5.31 9.78 8.49
CA TYR A 32 5.58 8.93 9.63
C TYR A 32 4.27 8.47 10.23
N ARG A 33 4.19 7.15 10.51
CA ARG A 33 3.04 6.50 11.15
C ARG A 33 3.50 5.67 12.34
N TYR A 34 2.70 5.66 13.40
CA TYR A 34 2.94 4.83 14.56
C TYR A 34 1.65 4.21 15.06
N GLY A 35 1.69 2.90 15.28
CA GLY A 35 0.60 2.12 15.88
C GLY A 35 1.14 0.96 16.70
N THR A 36 0.31 0.43 17.62
CA THR A 36 0.71 -0.60 18.59
C THR A 36 -0.12 -1.89 18.51
N GLN A 37 -1.03 -1.98 17.56
CA GLN A 37 -1.97 -3.10 17.42
C GLN A 37 -1.88 -3.77 16.04
N PHE A 38 -0.70 -3.74 15.42
CA PHE A 38 -0.49 -4.53 14.20
C PHE A 38 -0.53 -6.02 14.51
N ARG A 39 -0.95 -6.78 13.53
CA ARG A 39 -1.07 -8.24 13.61
C ARG A 39 -0.38 -8.90 12.43
N GLU A 40 0.17 -10.10 12.68
CA GLU A 40 0.73 -10.96 11.64
C GLU A 40 0.13 -12.37 11.75
N PRO A 41 -0.20 -13.04 10.62
CA PRO A 41 -0.67 -14.42 10.65
C PRO A 41 0.27 -15.33 11.45
N PHE A 42 -0.29 -16.30 12.16
CA PHE A 42 0.42 -17.23 13.03
C PHE A 42 1.13 -16.59 14.24
N ASN A 43 0.90 -15.29 14.49
CA ASN A 43 1.41 -14.56 15.64
C ASN A 43 0.24 -13.97 16.44
N ASN A 44 0.15 -14.32 17.72
CA ASN A 44 -0.95 -13.89 18.60
C ASN A 44 -0.64 -12.57 19.35
N LYS A 45 0.54 -12.00 19.14
CA LYS A 45 0.96 -10.79 19.84
C LYS A 45 0.52 -9.54 19.09
N ASP A 46 0.24 -8.48 19.83
CA ASP A 46 0.20 -7.13 19.29
C ASP A 46 1.62 -6.67 18.98
N ILE A 47 1.78 -6.05 17.83
CA ILE A 47 3.05 -5.58 17.31
C ILE A 47 2.99 -4.06 17.22
N SER A 48 4.01 -3.39 17.74
CA SER A 48 4.18 -1.95 17.50
C SER A 48 5.05 -1.73 16.27
N LYS A 49 4.63 -0.81 15.39
CA LYS A 49 5.42 -0.45 14.19
C LYS A 49 5.61 1.06 14.10
N ASN A 50 6.84 1.45 13.74
CA ASN A 50 7.17 2.75 13.19
C ASN A 50 7.24 2.58 11.66
N ILE A 51 6.53 3.41 10.92
CA ILE A 51 6.49 3.34 9.46
C ILE A 51 6.88 4.70 8.90
N PHE A 52 7.94 4.73 8.10
CA PHE A 52 8.32 5.89 7.30
C PHE A 52 7.95 5.62 5.86
N ALA A 53 7.34 6.59 5.20
CA ALA A 53 6.97 6.42 3.81
C ALA A 53 7.38 7.61 2.94
N LEU A 54 7.62 7.32 1.67
CA LEU A 54 7.71 8.30 0.60
C LEU A 54 6.56 8.02 -0.37
N THR A 55 5.67 9.00 -0.53
CA THR A 55 4.55 8.94 -1.46
C THR A 55 4.73 9.99 -2.54
N HIS A 56 4.48 9.62 -3.79
CA HIS A 56 4.44 10.56 -4.92
C HIS A 56 3.18 10.34 -5.74
N ILE A 57 2.47 11.44 -6.02
CA ILE A 57 1.31 11.46 -6.90
C ILE A 57 1.55 12.51 -7.96
N SER A 58 1.32 12.16 -9.22
CA SER A 58 1.39 13.12 -10.31
C SER A 58 0.32 12.88 -11.36
N GLY A 59 -0.18 13.93 -11.96
CA GLY A 59 -1.06 13.91 -13.11
C GLY A 59 -0.36 14.47 -14.35
N TYR A 60 -0.70 13.91 -15.49
CA TYR A 60 -0.19 14.34 -16.78
C TYR A 60 -1.29 14.23 -17.85
N LYS A 61 -0.99 14.68 -19.07
CA LYS A 61 -1.93 14.76 -20.20
C LYS A 61 -2.88 13.54 -20.34
N TYR A 62 -2.45 12.34 -20.01
CA TYR A 62 -3.23 11.11 -20.28
C TYR A 62 -3.64 10.33 -19.05
N GLY A 63 -3.27 10.77 -17.84
CA GLY A 63 -3.60 10.01 -16.64
C GLY A 63 -2.87 10.46 -15.39
N THR A 64 -2.73 9.52 -14.46
CA THR A 64 -2.10 9.78 -13.15
C THR A 64 -1.14 8.66 -12.78
N ASN A 65 -0.11 9.02 -12.02
CA ASN A 65 0.81 8.08 -11.38
C ASN A 65 0.64 8.18 -9.87
N PHE A 66 0.75 7.04 -9.21
CA PHE A 66 0.89 6.90 -7.78
C PHE A 66 2.08 5.98 -7.49
N PHE A 67 2.97 6.44 -6.65
CA PHE A 67 4.09 5.66 -6.12
C PHE A 67 4.12 5.79 -4.61
N ASN A 68 4.31 4.68 -3.90
CA ASN A 68 4.52 4.68 -2.47
C ASN A 68 5.57 3.65 -2.09
N VAL A 69 6.42 3.98 -1.14
CA VAL A 69 7.30 3.02 -0.46
C VAL A 69 7.17 3.21 1.04
N ASP A 70 6.82 2.12 1.73
CA ASP A 70 6.80 2.03 3.17
C ASP A 70 8.05 1.31 3.68
N PHE A 71 8.69 1.89 4.68
CA PHE A 71 9.73 1.26 5.50
C PHE A 71 9.14 1.00 6.89
N LEU A 72 8.81 -0.27 7.16
CA LEU A 72 8.17 -0.68 8.41
C LEU A 72 9.24 -1.25 9.34
N MET A 73 9.28 -0.74 10.56
CA MET A 73 10.15 -1.21 11.64
C MET A 73 9.30 -1.62 12.82
N SER A 74 9.26 -2.91 13.11
CA SER A 74 8.45 -3.46 14.19
C SER A 74 9.24 -3.69 15.48
N ASP A 75 8.52 -3.89 16.57
CA ASP A 75 9.10 -4.29 17.85
C ASP A 75 9.43 -5.82 17.86
N LYS A 76 10.02 -6.28 18.97
CA LYS A 76 10.42 -7.69 19.15
C LYS A 76 9.27 -8.71 19.07
N ASN A 77 8.02 -8.28 19.08
CA ASN A 77 6.85 -9.16 18.90
C ASN A 77 6.67 -9.59 17.44
N ASP A 78 7.33 -8.91 16.51
CA ASP A 78 7.50 -9.31 15.10
C ASP A 78 9.01 -9.60 14.90
N PRO A 79 9.50 -10.79 15.27
CA PRO A 79 10.91 -11.02 15.53
C PRO A 79 11.75 -11.14 14.24
N ALA A 80 12.90 -10.44 14.19
CA ALA A 80 13.93 -10.65 13.18
C ALA A 80 15.00 -11.66 13.61
N SER A 81 14.91 -12.20 14.82
CA SER A 81 15.87 -13.16 15.36
C SER A 81 15.18 -14.25 16.19
N LEU A 82 15.85 -15.41 16.36
CA LEU A 82 15.37 -16.52 17.17
C LEU A 82 15.27 -16.16 18.66
N THR A 83 16.04 -15.20 19.12
CA THR A 83 16.03 -14.72 20.51
C THR A 83 14.93 -13.68 20.76
N GLN A 84 14.25 -13.22 19.74
CA GLN A 84 13.23 -12.16 19.81
C GLN A 84 13.72 -10.88 20.51
N THR A 85 14.99 -10.53 20.30
CA THR A 85 15.60 -9.31 20.87
C THR A 85 15.49 -8.12 19.92
N SER A 86 15.14 -8.34 18.67
CA SER A 86 14.96 -7.31 17.64
C SER A 86 13.68 -7.54 16.87
N GLY A 87 13.06 -6.45 16.40
CA GLY A 87 11.91 -6.47 15.51
C GLY A 87 12.29 -6.68 14.05
N ALA A 88 11.30 -7.04 13.23
CA ALA A 88 11.45 -7.18 11.79
C ALA A 88 11.48 -5.81 11.10
N GLN A 89 12.12 -5.78 9.94
CA GLN A 89 12.10 -4.67 9.01
C GLN A 89 11.48 -5.12 7.69
N GLU A 90 10.66 -4.26 7.11
CA GLU A 90 10.03 -4.51 5.82
C GLU A 90 10.13 -3.26 4.94
N ALA A 91 10.37 -3.47 3.65
CA ALA A 91 10.14 -2.46 2.63
C ALA A 91 9.01 -2.94 1.72
N TYR A 92 7.99 -2.11 1.54
CA TYR A 92 6.84 -2.40 0.69
C TYR A 92 6.66 -1.28 -0.34
N VAL A 93 6.72 -1.62 -1.61
CA VAL A 93 6.63 -0.68 -2.73
C VAL A 93 5.36 -0.92 -3.51
N VAL A 94 4.61 0.14 -3.80
CA VAL A 94 3.42 0.15 -4.63
C VAL A 94 3.58 1.15 -5.76
N TYR A 95 3.28 0.74 -6.98
CA TYR A 95 3.13 1.65 -8.11
C TYR A 95 1.80 1.40 -8.81
N ARG A 96 1.10 2.47 -9.15
CA ARG A 96 -0.12 2.45 -9.96
C ARG A 96 -0.04 3.55 -11.02
N HIS A 97 -0.39 3.17 -12.22
CA HIS A 97 -0.59 4.09 -13.34
C HIS A 97 -2.02 3.94 -13.83
N THR A 98 -2.77 5.03 -13.85
CA THR A 98 -4.14 5.06 -14.34
C THR A 98 -4.23 5.94 -15.58
N LEU A 99 -4.47 5.33 -16.72
CA LEU A 99 -4.80 6.02 -17.96
C LEU A 99 -6.26 6.49 -17.91
N ASP A 100 -6.50 7.74 -18.28
CA ASP A 100 -7.83 8.31 -18.46
C ASP A 100 -8.24 8.17 -19.93
N ILE A 101 -9.25 7.36 -20.22
CA ILE A 101 -9.69 7.08 -21.59
C ILE A 101 -10.30 8.31 -22.24
N GLY A 102 -10.96 9.19 -21.48
CA GLY A 102 -11.46 10.47 -21.99
C GLY A 102 -10.32 11.36 -22.46
N LYS A 103 -9.30 11.54 -21.64
CA LYS A 103 -8.10 12.30 -21.99
C LYS A 103 -7.36 11.72 -23.21
N LEU A 104 -7.27 10.39 -23.33
CA LEU A 104 -6.67 9.72 -24.49
C LEU A 104 -7.45 9.98 -25.78
N ARG A 105 -8.77 10.06 -25.70
CA ARG A 105 -9.66 10.31 -26.86
C ARG A 105 -9.82 11.80 -27.18
N GLY A 106 -9.30 12.69 -26.31
CA GLY A 106 -9.51 14.13 -26.43
C GLY A 106 -10.96 14.58 -26.17
N SER A 107 -11.75 13.76 -25.45
CA SER A 107 -13.15 14.06 -25.11
C SER A 107 -13.51 13.47 -23.75
N ASP A 108 -14.16 14.26 -22.92
CA ASP A 108 -14.63 13.80 -21.61
C ASP A 108 -15.62 12.63 -21.76
N ILE A 109 -15.42 11.61 -20.94
CA ILE A 109 -16.37 10.49 -20.81
C ILE A 109 -17.07 10.66 -19.48
N LYS A 110 -18.29 11.24 -19.52
CA LYS A 110 -19.14 11.41 -18.32
C LYS A 110 -20.40 10.59 -18.49
N PHE A 111 -20.78 9.82 -17.48
CA PHE A 111 -22.02 9.05 -17.49
C PHE A 111 -22.50 8.76 -16.06
N GLY A 112 -23.77 9.06 -15.76
CA GLY A 112 -24.30 8.92 -14.42
C GLY A 112 -23.45 9.68 -13.38
N PRO A 113 -23.03 9.02 -12.27
CA PRO A 113 -22.22 9.62 -11.23
C PRO A 113 -20.71 9.59 -11.52
N PHE A 114 -20.29 9.19 -12.75
CA PHE A 114 -18.89 9.03 -13.10
C PHE A 114 -18.41 10.20 -13.95
N ARG A 115 -17.27 10.78 -13.57
CA ARG A 115 -16.55 11.80 -14.33
C ARG A 115 -15.63 11.20 -15.40
N GLY A 116 -15.37 9.89 -15.35
CA GLY A 116 -14.46 9.26 -16.30
C GLY A 116 -14.36 7.75 -16.17
N LEU A 117 -13.77 7.17 -17.19
CA LEU A 117 -13.38 5.76 -17.27
C LEU A 117 -11.87 5.69 -17.51
N GLY A 118 -11.19 4.83 -16.77
CA GLY A 118 -9.75 4.62 -16.87
C GLY A 118 -9.36 3.16 -16.99
N ALA A 119 -8.07 2.94 -17.22
CA ALA A 119 -7.42 1.65 -17.12
C ALA A 119 -6.21 1.78 -16.18
N THR A 120 -6.20 0.99 -15.12
CA THR A 120 -5.11 0.99 -14.13
C THR A 120 -4.21 -0.22 -14.36
N VAL A 121 -2.90 0.02 -14.34
CA VAL A 121 -1.85 -1.00 -14.31
C VAL A 121 -0.88 -0.68 -13.19
N GLY A 122 -0.18 -1.68 -12.66
CA GLY A 122 0.78 -1.43 -11.61
C GLY A 122 1.42 -2.69 -11.06
N PHE A 123 2.22 -2.48 -10.02
CA PHE A 123 2.89 -3.57 -9.32
C PHE A 123 3.05 -3.28 -7.83
N ASP A 124 3.20 -4.37 -7.06
CA ASP A 124 3.63 -4.34 -5.66
C ASP A 124 4.84 -5.27 -5.52
N VAL A 125 5.80 -4.84 -4.71
CA VAL A 125 6.92 -5.68 -4.30
C VAL A 125 7.24 -5.44 -2.83
N ASN A 126 7.63 -6.51 -2.11
CA ASN A 126 8.13 -6.34 -0.75
C ASN A 126 9.34 -7.21 -0.45
N THR A 127 9.99 -6.88 0.66
CA THR A 127 10.96 -7.72 1.33
C THR A 127 10.84 -7.51 2.83
N LYS A 128 10.86 -8.61 3.61
CA LYS A 128 10.79 -8.60 5.07
C LYS A 128 11.86 -9.52 5.64
N ASN A 129 12.40 -9.22 6.81
CA ASN A 129 13.43 -9.99 7.50
C ASN A 129 12.95 -10.67 8.79
N ASP A 130 11.74 -11.20 8.82
CA ASP A 130 11.22 -11.96 9.97
C ASP A 130 11.85 -13.36 10.05
N VAL A 131 12.17 -13.82 11.25
CA VAL A 131 12.78 -15.16 11.45
C VAL A 131 11.83 -16.29 11.11
N GLY A 132 10.53 -16.10 11.28
CA GLY A 132 9.48 -17.08 10.98
C GLY A 132 9.07 -17.08 9.52
N TYR A 133 8.96 -15.89 8.92
CA TYR A 133 8.44 -15.72 7.58
C TYR A 133 8.96 -14.44 6.91
N ASN A 134 10.02 -14.58 6.13
CA ASN A 134 10.52 -13.51 5.27
C ASN A 134 9.74 -13.51 3.95
N SER A 135 8.89 -12.55 3.71
CA SER A 135 8.20 -12.41 2.43
C SER A 135 9.10 -11.76 1.37
N ARG A 136 8.90 -12.17 0.11
CA ARG A 136 9.48 -11.55 -1.09
C ARG A 136 8.43 -11.54 -2.18
N LYS A 137 7.35 -10.81 -1.92
CA LYS A 137 6.18 -10.70 -2.80
C LYS A 137 6.54 -9.94 -4.08
N ARG A 138 5.93 -10.37 -5.17
CA ARG A 138 5.82 -9.63 -6.42
C ARG A 138 4.39 -9.79 -6.93
N MET A 139 3.75 -8.70 -7.24
CA MET A 139 2.38 -8.69 -7.76
C MET A 139 2.27 -7.71 -8.92
N LEU A 140 1.62 -8.12 -9.98
CA LEU A 140 1.18 -7.25 -11.07
C LEU A 140 -0.33 -7.09 -10.99
N VAL A 141 -0.82 -5.89 -11.29
CA VAL A 141 -2.24 -5.57 -11.30
C VAL A 141 -2.61 -4.88 -12.61
N ALA A 142 -3.79 -5.19 -13.14
CA ALA A 142 -4.34 -4.50 -14.30
C ALA A 142 -5.87 -4.59 -14.30
N GLY A 143 -6.55 -3.52 -14.72
CA GLY A 143 -8.00 -3.55 -14.87
C GLY A 143 -8.66 -2.20 -15.11
N PRO A 144 -9.98 -2.19 -15.38
CA PRO A 144 -10.75 -0.96 -15.57
C PRO A 144 -10.93 -0.20 -14.25
N THR A 145 -11.03 1.12 -14.36
CA THR A 145 -11.22 2.05 -13.25
C THR A 145 -12.36 3.01 -13.57
N LEU A 146 -13.30 3.14 -12.64
CA LEU A 146 -14.33 4.17 -12.66
C LEU A 146 -13.89 5.34 -11.80
N MET A 147 -13.92 6.53 -12.36
CA MET A 147 -13.62 7.79 -11.67
C MET A 147 -14.93 8.49 -11.32
N TRP A 148 -15.19 8.69 -10.04
CA TRP A 148 -16.44 9.27 -9.56
C TRP A 148 -16.40 10.79 -9.60
N ASP A 149 -17.56 11.40 -9.87
CA ASP A 149 -17.73 12.86 -9.86
C ASP A 149 -18.05 13.33 -8.43
N VAL A 150 -17.01 13.49 -7.63
CA VAL A 150 -17.08 13.93 -6.24
C VAL A 150 -16.03 15.02 -5.98
N PRO A 151 -16.19 15.85 -4.95
CA PRO A 151 -15.11 16.73 -4.50
C PRO A 151 -13.86 15.93 -4.17
N GLY A 152 -12.71 16.32 -4.71
CA GLY A 152 -11.46 15.59 -4.56
C GLY A 152 -11.35 14.37 -5.49
N VAL A 153 -10.98 13.23 -4.95
CA VAL A 153 -10.75 12.00 -5.69
C VAL A 153 -11.51 10.84 -5.06
N PHE A 154 -12.26 10.11 -5.86
CA PHE A 154 -12.76 8.79 -5.53
C PHE A 154 -12.75 7.93 -6.78
N ASN A 155 -11.99 6.83 -6.75
CA ASN A 155 -11.92 5.89 -7.86
C ASN A 155 -12.22 4.49 -7.35
N THR A 156 -12.88 3.68 -8.17
CA THR A 156 -13.09 2.26 -7.94
C THR A 156 -12.60 1.45 -9.13
N SER A 157 -11.94 0.31 -8.88
CA SER A 157 -11.34 -0.51 -9.93
C SER A 157 -11.68 -1.98 -9.73
N ILE A 158 -11.87 -2.69 -10.83
CA ILE A 158 -11.85 -4.15 -10.84
C ILE A 158 -10.51 -4.56 -11.42
N LEU A 159 -9.66 -5.17 -10.61
CA LEU A 159 -8.29 -5.51 -10.98
C LEU A 159 -8.12 -7.02 -11.09
N ILE A 160 -7.35 -7.46 -12.07
CA ILE A 160 -6.80 -8.81 -12.14
C ILE A 160 -5.39 -8.77 -11.57
N LEU A 161 -5.10 -9.68 -10.65
CA LEU A 161 -3.85 -9.77 -9.91
C LEU A 161 -3.09 -11.04 -10.30
N LYS A 162 -1.79 -10.87 -10.59
CA LYS A 162 -0.85 -11.97 -10.77
C LYS A 162 0.22 -11.83 -9.70
N GLU A 163 0.11 -12.66 -8.67
CA GLU A 163 0.95 -12.59 -7.48
C GLU A 163 1.89 -13.79 -7.36
N SER A 164 3.07 -13.58 -6.82
CA SER A 164 4.03 -14.61 -6.45
C SER A 164 4.78 -14.21 -5.19
N ASN A 165 5.27 -15.20 -4.45
CA ASN A 165 6.10 -15.00 -3.28
C ASN A 165 7.28 -15.98 -3.28
N ALA A 166 8.39 -15.59 -2.70
CA ALA A 166 9.55 -16.47 -2.44
C ALA A 166 9.89 -16.36 -0.95
N PRO A 167 9.05 -16.94 -0.07
CA PRO A 167 9.26 -16.83 1.36
C PRO A 167 10.49 -17.64 1.80
N SER A 168 11.07 -17.23 2.91
CA SER A 168 12.04 -18.01 3.63
C SER A 168 11.81 -17.85 5.13
N GLY A 169 12.19 -18.82 5.93
CA GLY A 169 12.04 -18.80 7.38
C GLY A 169 12.77 -19.96 8.03
N ALA A 170 12.99 -19.86 9.34
CA ALA A 170 13.77 -20.84 10.08
C ALA A 170 13.00 -22.13 10.40
N PHE A 171 11.66 -22.09 10.38
CA PHE A 171 10.83 -23.18 10.86
C PHE A 171 9.97 -23.81 9.76
N PRO A 172 9.73 -25.17 9.83
CA PRO A 172 8.74 -25.82 8.99
C PRO A 172 7.32 -25.24 9.17
N PRO A 173 6.49 -25.22 8.11
CA PRO A 173 6.81 -25.70 6.76
C PRO A 173 7.59 -24.68 5.91
N ILE A 174 7.77 -23.44 6.35
CA ILE A 174 8.41 -22.38 5.54
C ILE A 174 9.86 -22.71 5.19
N SER A 175 10.63 -23.29 6.12
CA SER A 175 12.01 -23.70 5.86
C SER A 175 12.17 -24.76 4.75
N THR A 176 11.08 -25.42 4.34
CA THR A 176 11.06 -26.40 3.25
C THR A 176 10.61 -25.82 1.91
N VAL A 177 10.11 -24.60 1.89
CA VAL A 177 9.72 -23.92 0.64
C VAL A 177 10.96 -23.51 -0.12
N THR A 178 11.07 -23.98 -1.35
CA THR A 178 12.19 -23.66 -2.24
C THR A 178 11.71 -22.86 -3.44
N GLY A 179 12.42 -21.77 -3.74
CA GLY A 179 12.14 -20.95 -4.92
C GLY A 179 10.93 -20.04 -4.78
N ARG A 180 10.37 -19.64 -5.92
CA ARG A 180 9.24 -18.71 -6.01
C ARG A 180 7.95 -19.45 -6.32
N TYR A 181 6.99 -19.33 -5.44
CA TYR A 181 5.63 -19.83 -5.61
C TYR A 181 4.76 -18.78 -6.33
N SER A 182 3.97 -19.22 -7.30
CA SER A 182 3.00 -18.38 -8.01
C SER A 182 1.58 -18.76 -7.63
N TYR A 183 0.84 -17.80 -7.12
CA TYR A 183 -0.59 -17.99 -6.81
C TYR A 183 -1.42 -18.06 -8.09
N LYS A 184 -2.63 -18.61 -8.00
CA LYS A 184 -3.60 -18.52 -9.10
C LYS A 184 -3.92 -17.06 -9.37
N THR A 185 -4.05 -16.69 -10.63
CA THR A 185 -4.58 -15.37 -11.03
C THR A 185 -5.95 -15.17 -10.38
N HIS A 186 -6.18 -14.03 -9.76
CA HIS A 186 -7.39 -13.72 -9.01
C HIS A 186 -7.79 -12.26 -9.22
N ALA A 187 -9.01 -11.92 -8.81
CA ALA A 187 -9.55 -10.57 -8.95
C ALA A 187 -9.50 -9.82 -7.63
N ALA A 188 -9.51 -8.49 -7.72
CA ALA A 188 -9.77 -7.62 -6.59
C ALA A 188 -10.71 -6.48 -6.98
N LEU A 189 -11.58 -6.08 -6.04
CA LEU A 189 -12.22 -4.79 -6.04
C LEU A 189 -11.34 -3.84 -5.25
N ALA A 190 -10.96 -2.73 -5.87
CA ALA A 190 -10.13 -1.71 -5.26
C ALA A 190 -10.87 -0.37 -5.23
N ALA A 191 -10.63 0.41 -4.20
CA ALA A 191 -11.04 1.82 -4.12
C ALA A 191 -9.89 2.66 -3.57
N ASN A 192 -9.81 3.92 -4.00
CA ASN A 192 -8.95 4.91 -3.38
C ASN A 192 -9.66 6.25 -3.34
N TRP A 193 -9.41 7.03 -2.29
CA TRP A 193 -10.08 8.30 -2.10
C TRP A 193 -9.18 9.33 -1.40
N SER A 194 -9.46 10.61 -1.71
CA SER A 194 -9.00 11.79 -0.99
C SER A 194 -10.09 12.85 -1.13
N ILE A 195 -10.92 12.97 -0.10
CA ILE A 195 -12.15 13.76 -0.11
C ILE A 195 -12.03 14.88 0.92
N PRO A 196 -12.03 16.16 0.50
CA PRO A 196 -12.04 17.28 1.44
C PRO A 196 -13.35 17.32 2.23
N LEU A 197 -13.27 17.58 3.54
CA LEU A 197 -14.42 17.64 4.43
C LEU A 197 -15.02 19.05 4.49
N GLY A 198 -15.73 19.43 3.43
CA GLY A 198 -16.36 20.72 3.28
C GLY A 198 -15.32 21.86 3.24
N SER A 199 -15.54 22.91 4.04
CA SER A 199 -14.64 24.07 4.16
C SER A 199 -13.57 23.89 5.27
N MET A 200 -13.59 22.79 5.99
CA MET A 200 -12.61 22.51 7.04
C MET A 200 -11.25 22.16 6.41
N PRO A 201 -10.15 22.48 7.07
CA PRO A 201 -8.81 22.07 6.64
C PRO A 201 -8.56 20.58 6.94
N LEU A 202 -9.54 19.74 6.63
CA LEU A 202 -9.56 18.30 6.86
C LEU A 202 -9.84 17.56 5.56
N ALA A 203 -9.22 16.41 5.38
CA ALA A 203 -9.51 15.48 4.31
C ALA A 203 -9.71 14.06 4.87
N PHE A 204 -10.64 13.31 4.27
CA PHE A 204 -10.79 11.88 4.47
C PHE A 204 -10.10 11.16 3.31
N GLU A 205 -9.03 10.46 3.62
CA GLU A 205 -8.14 9.84 2.64
C GLU A 205 -8.04 8.33 2.87
N GLY A 206 -7.56 7.58 1.89
CA GLY A 206 -7.31 6.16 2.07
C GLY A 206 -7.50 5.30 0.83
N TYR A 207 -7.45 4.00 1.07
CA TYR A 207 -7.74 2.97 0.08
C TYR A 207 -8.43 1.75 0.68
N GLY A 208 -9.06 0.95 -0.17
CA GLY A 208 -9.65 -0.32 0.21
C GLY A 208 -9.48 -1.37 -0.88
N LEU A 209 -9.25 -2.61 -0.45
CA LEU A 209 -9.11 -3.77 -1.32
C LEU A 209 -9.96 -4.93 -0.79
N ILE A 210 -10.75 -5.54 -1.67
CA ILE A 210 -11.38 -6.84 -1.44
C ILE A 210 -10.78 -7.78 -2.48
N ILE A 211 -9.90 -8.69 -2.03
CA ILE A 211 -9.13 -9.58 -2.89
C ILE A 211 -9.73 -10.98 -2.83
N ALA A 212 -10.10 -11.54 -3.98
CA ALA A 212 -10.63 -12.89 -4.09
C ALA A 212 -9.58 -13.95 -3.67
N PRO A 213 -10.02 -15.16 -3.27
CA PRO A 213 -9.10 -16.24 -2.97
C PRO A 213 -8.16 -16.54 -4.13
N LYS A 214 -6.86 -16.65 -3.82
CA LYS A 214 -5.79 -16.89 -4.79
C LYS A 214 -5.35 -18.35 -4.90
N GLY A 215 -6.24 -19.27 -4.51
CA GLY A 215 -6.01 -20.71 -4.55
C GLY A 215 -5.40 -21.23 -3.26
N LYS A 216 -4.29 -21.94 -3.36
CA LYS A 216 -3.46 -22.36 -2.22
C LYS A 216 -2.31 -21.40 -2.03
N ASP A 217 -1.84 -21.30 -0.79
CA ASP A 217 -0.59 -20.62 -0.47
C ASP A 217 0.64 -21.51 -0.75
N GLU A 218 1.83 -20.99 -0.47
CA GLU A 218 3.11 -21.65 -0.71
C GLU A 218 3.36 -22.90 0.14
N VAL A 219 2.54 -23.14 1.16
CA VAL A 219 2.57 -24.34 2.01
C VAL A 219 1.38 -25.26 1.76
N GLY A 220 0.56 -24.95 0.75
CA GLY A 220 -0.57 -25.77 0.32
C GLY A 220 -1.90 -25.51 1.03
N ALA A 221 -1.98 -24.52 1.93
CA ALA A 221 -3.22 -24.17 2.61
C ALA A 221 -4.14 -23.32 1.69
N PRO A 222 -5.48 -23.51 1.79
CA PRO A 222 -6.42 -22.75 0.99
C PRO A 222 -6.50 -21.30 1.46
N THR A 223 -6.43 -20.35 0.51
CA THR A 223 -6.56 -18.93 0.80
C THR A 223 -8.04 -18.51 0.89
N ALA A 224 -8.30 -17.41 1.57
CA ALA A 224 -9.63 -16.80 1.74
C ALA A 224 -9.70 -15.44 1.06
N THR A 225 -10.92 -14.91 0.93
CA THR A 225 -11.12 -13.51 0.56
C THR A 225 -10.47 -12.61 1.61
N GLU A 226 -9.56 -11.76 1.15
CA GLU A 226 -8.87 -10.76 1.97
C GLU A 226 -9.59 -9.43 1.87
N THR A 227 -9.74 -8.73 2.99
CA THR A 227 -10.24 -7.36 3.02
C THR A 227 -9.21 -6.49 3.71
N HIS A 228 -8.69 -5.51 3.01
CA HIS A 228 -7.74 -4.54 3.52
C HIS A 228 -8.28 -3.14 3.25
N ILE A 229 -8.53 -2.37 4.30
CA ILE A 229 -8.98 -0.98 4.24
C ILE A 229 -8.05 -0.19 5.14
N ASP A 230 -7.48 0.85 4.59
CA ASP A 230 -6.65 1.81 5.30
C ASP A 230 -7.22 3.20 5.05
N MET A 231 -7.59 3.89 6.12
CA MET A 231 -8.32 5.15 6.06
C MET A 231 -7.81 6.13 7.10
N GLU A 232 -7.74 7.39 6.71
CA GLU A 232 -7.24 8.45 7.56
C GLU A 232 -8.09 9.71 7.49
N ILE A 233 -8.08 10.47 8.59
CA ILE A 233 -8.55 11.85 8.62
C ILE A 233 -7.29 12.71 8.87
N MET A 234 -6.96 13.53 7.86
CA MET A 234 -5.79 14.38 7.84
C MET A 234 -6.17 15.84 8.03
N TRP A 235 -5.49 16.50 8.94
CA TRP A 235 -5.63 17.91 9.23
C TRP A 235 -4.45 18.70 8.67
N ASP A 236 -4.72 19.62 7.75
CA ASP A 236 -3.74 20.59 7.24
C ASP A 236 -3.46 21.66 8.31
N ILE A 237 -2.40 21.46 9.08
CA ILE A 237 -1.95 22.37 10.14
C ILE A 237 -1.47 23.69 9.53
N GLY A 238 -0.79 23.65 8.39
CA GLY A 238 -0.28 24.84 7.71
C GLY A 238 -1.42 25.82 7.42
N THR A 239 -2.51 25.34 6.81
CA THR A 239 -3.70 26.17 6.54
C THR A 239 -4.34 26.68 7.83
N SER A 240 -4.41 25.87 8.89
CA SER A 240 -5.14 26.20 10.12
C SER A 240 -4.42 27.20 10.99
N THR A 241 -3.11 27.12 11.06
CA THR A 241 -2.27 27.84 12.05
C THR A 241 -1.34 28.87 11.42
N GLY A 242 -1.10 28.79 10.12
CA GLY A 242 -0.15 29.65 9.42
C GLY A 242 1.33 29.34 9.70
N ILE A 243 1.64 28.24 10.42
CA ILE A 243 3.04 27.86 10.74
C ILE A 243 3.78 27.25 9.54
N ALA A 244 3.06 26.83 8.53
CA ALA A 244 3.61 26.29 7.28
C ALA A 244 2.71 26.70 6.10
N PRO A 245 3.19 26.66 4.86
CA PRO A 245 2.36 26.84 3.69
C PRO A 245 1.18 25.86 3.66
N LYS A 246 0.11 26.23 2.98
CA LYS A 246 -1.06 25.38 2.78
C LYS A 246 -0.66 24.04 2.18
N ASN A 247 -1.27 22.94 2.69
CA ASN A 247 -1.04 21.55 2.28
C ASN A 247 0.40 21.03 2.48
N THR A 248 1.24 21.74 3.24
CA THR A 248 2.64 21.31 3.45
C THR A 248 2.79 20.39 4.66
N LEU A 249 2.14 20.72 5.77
CA LEU A 249 2.23 19.94 7.02
C LEU A 249 0.85 19.45 7.42
N LYS A 250 0.71 18.12 7.49
CA LYS A 250 -0.54 17.48 7.92
C LYS A 250 -0.30 16.56 9.11
N LEU A 251 -1.27 16.51 10.02
CA LEU A 251 -1.36 15.52 11.10
C LEU A 251 -2.69 14.80 11.00
N GLY A 252 -2.73 13.54 11.41
CA GLY A 252 -3.96 12.78 11.33
C GLY A 252 -4.01 11.53 12.17
N PHE A 253 -5.19 10.93 12.12
CA PHE A 253 -5.45 9.60 12.62
C PHE A 253 -5.72 8.69 11.44
N GLU A 254 -5.05 7.53 11.46
CA GLU A 254 -5.18 6.47 10.47
C GLU A 254 -5.71 5.20 11.16
N TYR A 255 -6.50 4.42 10.43
CA TYR A 255 -7.04 3.17 10.92
C TYR A 255 -6.95 2.09 9.83
N GLU A 256 -6.14 1.05 10.11
CA GLU A 256 -6.05 -0.13 9.27
C GLU A 256 -7.07 -1.19 9.75
N TYR A 257 -7.90 -1.68 8.82
CA TYR A 257 -8.73 -2.85 8.97
C TYR A 257 -8.27 -3.92 7.97
N TRP A 258 -7.70 -5.02 8.47
CA TRP A 258 -7.18 -6.06 7.60
C TRP A 258 -7.65 -7.44 8.03
N LYS A 259 -8.66 -7.98 7.35
CA LYS A 259 -9.25 -9.30 7.61
C LYS A 259 -8.71 -10.32 6.63
N ASN A 260 -8.43 -11.53 7.12
CA ASN A 260 -7.78 -12.61 6.37
C ASN A 260 -6.48 -12.14 5.70
N LYS A 261 -5.64 -11.49 6.51
CA LYS A 261 -4.39 -10.86 6.07
C LYS A 261 -3.57 -11.81 5.21
N PHE A 262 -3.21 -11.35 4.00
CA PHE A 262 -2.51 -12.12 2.97
C PHE A 262 -3.28 -13.37 2.47
N GLY A 263 -4.59 -13.43 2.66
CA GLY A 263 -5.44 -14.57 2.35
C GLY A 263 -5.48 -15.65 3.44
N ASN A 264 -4.88 -15.41 4.61
CA ASN A 264 -4.84 -16.37 5.71
C ASN A 264 -6.15 -16.35 6.52
N LYS A 265 -6.82 -17.50 6.64
CA LYS A 265 -8.03 -17.65 7.46
C LYS A 265 -7.67 -17.66 8.94
N ALA A 266 -8.46 -16.96 9.77
CA ALA A 266 -8.29 -16.98 11.23
C ALA A 266 -8.41 -18.39 11.84
N SER A 267 -9.21 -19.29 11.25
CA SER A 267 -9.34 -20.69 11.69
C SER A 267 -8.06 -21.52 11.48
N ILE A 268 -7.13 -21.04 10.65
CA ILE A 268 -5.84 -21.69 10.35
C ILE A 268 -4.69 -20.89 10.97
N ALA A 269 -4.67 -19.59 10.71
CA ALA A 269 -3.56 -18.72 11.06
C ALA A 269 -3.76 -17.94 12.38
N GLY A 270 -4.84 -18.24 13.09
CA GLY A 270 -5.13 -17.60 14.37
C GLY A 270 -5.58 -16.14 14.28
N PRO A 271 -5.69 -15.47 15.43
CA PRO A 271 -6.19 -14.10 15.51
C PRO A 271 -5.29 -13.06 14.81
N GLY A 272 -4.02 -13.39 14.59
CA GLY A 272 -3.06 -12.54 13.87
C GLY A 272 -3.40 -12.31 12.38
N SER A 273 -4.33 -13.10 11.81
CA SER A 273 -4.84 -12.86 10.46
C SER A 273 -5.88 -11.74 10.37
N PHE A 274 -6.20 -11.11 11.50
CA PHE A 274 -7.14 -10.00 11.57
C PHE A 274 -6.54 -8.82 12.35
N ALA A 275 -6.17 -7.75 11.65
CA ALA A 275 -5.68 -6.51 12.24
C ALA A 275 -6.76 -5.43 12.29
N LYS A 276 -6.75 -4.66 13.38
CA LYS A 276 -7.53 -3.46 13.62
C LYS A 276 -6.59 -2.47 14.29
N THR A 277 -5.92 -1.68 13.49
CA THR A 277 -4.76 -0.91 13.96
C THR A 277 -5.03 0.58 13.90
N PRO A 278 -5.30 1.24 15.03
CA PRO A 278 -5.28 2.69 15.09
C PRO A 278 -3.83 3.20 15.05
N MET A 279 -3.62 4.28 14.32
CA MET A 279 -2.31 4.93 14.16
C MET A 279 -2.44 6.44 14.28
N ILE A 280 -1.34 7.09 14.68
CA ILE A 280 -1.11 8.51 14.45
C ILE A 280 -0.27 8.66 13.18
N ARG A 281 -0.52 9.73 12.42
CA ARG A 281 0.16 10.03 11.17
C ARG A 281 0.59 11.48 11.10
N ALA A 282 1.78 11.71 10.58
CA ALA A 282 2.29 13.03 10.23
C ALA A 282 2.84 13.00 8.81
N GLU A 283 2.61 14.06 8.04
CA GLU A 283 3.08 14.21 6.67
C GLU A 283 3.68 15.56 6.42
N TYR A 284 4.73 15.56 5.62
CA TYR A 284 5.34 16.75 5.05
C TYR A 284 5.35 16.65 3.54
N HIS A 285 4.65 17.59 2.87
CA HIS A 285 4.52 17.68 1.41
C HIS A 285 5.45 18.73 0.84
N PHE A 286 6.08 18.46 -0.30
CA PHE A 286 7.05 19.34 -0.98
C PHE A 286 7.05 19.20 -2.51
#